data_3fe3bbf49f9a9f3bd84bfe173686d737
#
_entry.id   3fe3bbf49f9a9f3bd84bfe173686d737
#
_cell.length_a   1.000
_cell.length_b   1.000
_cell.length_c   1.000
_cell.angle_alpha   90.00
_cell.angle_beta   90.00
_cell.angle_gamma   90.00
#
_symmetry.space_group_name_H-M   'P 1'
#
loop_
_entity.id
_entity.type
_entity.pdbx_description
1 polymer ?
#
loop_
_entity_poly.entity_id
_entity_poly.type
_entity_poly.pdbx_seq_one_letter_code
_entity_poly.pdbx_strand_id
1 'polypeptide(L)'
;MSKAKIISFAIIGLGLILISKPIYFYGKGILANKLLENAWEKTRVNKTTEKPWNWADIYPVGHLSVPSVGISNVVLNNISGEALAFGPGHLSNTALPGESGNIVIAGHRDSFFRPLKEIKAGDLIKLESKLKTEYYNVIEIVPTNADDIFWVENTDQDYITLITCYPFNYIGAAEDRFIVRAELID
;
A
#
# COMPACT_ATOMS: atom_id res chain seq x y z
N MET A 1 32.58 24.95 35.28
CA MET A 1 32.35 23.66 34.53
C MET A 1 33.64 23.31 33.76
N SER A 2 34.13 22.08 33.84
CA SER A 2 35.32 21.72 33.06
C SER A 2 35.01 21.73 31.56
N LYS A 3 36.01 22.11 30.71
CA LYS A 3 35.88 22.10 29.25
C LYS A 3 35.35 20.77 28.72
N ALA A 4 35.73 19.64 29.34
CA ALA A 4 35.23 18.31 28.99
C ALA A 4 33.70 18.16 29.20
N LYS A 5 33.14 18.69 30.30
CA LYS A 5 31.68 18.66 30.53
C LYS A 5 30.91 19.47 29.50
N ILE A 6 31.44 20.64 29.09
CA ILE A 6 30.81 21.47 28.05
C ILE A 6 30.79 20.71 26.71
N ILE A 7 31.91 20.10 26.33
CA ILE A 7 31.99 19.29 25.10
C ILE A 7 31.01 18.10 25.13
N SER A 8 30.94 17.39 26.27
CA SER A 8 30.01 16.26 26.43
C SER A 8 28.55 16.71 26.25
N PHE A 9 28.14 17.81 26.88
CA PHE A 9 26.77 18.33 26.70
C PHE A 9 26.48 18.81 25.27
N ALA A 10 27.47 19.41 24.59
CA ALA A 10 27.33 19.81 23.19
C ALA A 10 27.17 18.59 22.28
N ILE A 11 27.90 17.49 22.49
CA ILE A 11 27.77 16.26 21.72
C ILE A 11 26.40 15.59 21.96
N ILE A 12 25.96 15.53 23.22
CA ILE A 12 24.63 14.99 23.55
C ILE A 12 23.53 15.84 22.89
N GLY A 13 23.61 17.17 22.98
CA GLY A 13 22.65 18.06 22.34
C GLY A 13 22.59 17.88 20.82
N LEU A 14 23.77 17.78 20.17
CA LEU A 14 23.83 17.51 18.74
C LEU A 14 23.21 16.14 18.40
N GLY A 15 23.51 15.10 19.17
CA GLY A 15 22.91 13.77 19.01
C GLY A 15 21.40 13.78 19.12
N LEU A 16 20.85 14.48 20.10
CA LEU A 16 19.38 14.63 20.27
C LEU A 16 18.74 15.36 19.09
N ILE A 17 19.38 16.41 18.56
CA ILE A 17 18.90 17.13 17.37
C ILE A 17 18.89 16.21 16.14
N LEU A 18 19.94 15.43 15.91
CA LEU A 18 20.03 14.52 14.77
C LEU A 18 18.97 13.40 14.83
N ILE A 19 18.67 12.89 16.02
CA ILE A 19 17.70 11.80 16.22
C ILE A 19 16.24 12.32 16.20
N SER A 20 16.02 13.59 16.52
CA SER A 20 14.65 14.16 16.64
C SER A 20 13.84 14.05 15.34
N LYS A 21 14.44 14.32 14.18
CA LYS A 21 13.76 14.24 12.88
C LYS A 21 13.29 12.82 12.52
N PRO A 22 14.15 11.79 12.55
CA PRO A 22 13.72 10.40 12.32
C PRO A 22 12.59 9.96 13.27
N ILE A 23 12.70 10.28 14.57
CA ILE A 23 11.66 9.93 15.56
C ILE A 23 10.34 10.62 15.24
N TYR A 24 10.37 11.91 14.88
CA TYR A 24 9.18 12.66 14.49
C TYR A 24 8.49 12.04 13.27
N PHE A 25 9.24 11.73 12.19
CA PHE A 25 8.67 11.13 10.98
C PHE A 25 8.14 9.72 11.24
N TYR A 26 8.83 8.91 12.03
CA TYR A 26 8.37 7.59 12.42
C TYR A 26 7.06 7.65 13.22
N GLY A 27 7.00 8.51 14.23
CA GLY A 27 5.79 8.71 15.02
C GLY A 27 4.61 9.22 14.20
N LYS A 28 4.88 10.13 13.24
CA LYS A 28 3.87 10.63 12.29
C LYS A 28 3.33 9.52 11.40
N GLY A 29 4.20 8.61 10.92
CA GLY A 29 3.80 7.45 10.12
C GLY A 29 2.88 6.50 10.88
N ILE A 30 3.23 6.17 12.14
CA ILE A 30 2.39 5.31 13.01
C ILE A 30 1.01 5.97 13.23
N LEU A 31 0.99 7.26 13.54
CA LEU A 31 -0.26 7.99 13.74
C LEU A 31 -1.12 7.99 12.47
N ALA A 32 -0.53 8.26 11.32
CA ALA A 32 -1.23 8.27 10.04
C ALA A 32 -1.85 6.89 9.71
N ASN A 33 -1.10 5.80 9.90
CA ASN A 33 -1.62 4.45 9.69
C ASN A 33 -2.81 4.16 10.62
N LYS A 34 -2.72 4.53 11.89
CA LYS A 34 -3.85 4.36 12.83
C LYS A 34 -5.07 5.19 12.45
N LEU A 35 -4.87 6.39 11.93
CA LEU A 35 -5.97 7.24 11.45
C LEU A 35 -6.61 6.67 10.18
N LEU A 36 -5.81 6.09 9.27
CA LEU A 36 -6.30 5.41 8.07
C LEU A 36 -7.11 4.15 8.42
N GLU A 37 -6.64 3.32 9.35
CA GLU A 37 -7.37 2.16 9.85
C GLU A 37 -8.71 2.57 10.49
N ASN A 38 -8.71 3.60 11.31
CA ASN A 38 -9.93 4.13 11.91
C ASN A 38 -10.91 4.68 10.84
N ALA A 39 -10.39 5.37 9.83
CA ALA A 39 -11.20 5.87 8.71
C ALA A 39 -11.79 4.71 7.89
N TRP A 40 -11.01 3.63 7.67
CA TRP A 40 -11.49 2.43 7.02
C TRP A 40 -12.63 1.76 7.81
N GLU A 41 -12.46 1.55 9.11
CA GLU A 41 -13.50 0.96 9.96
C GLU A 41 -14.80 1.78 9.94
N LYS A 42 -14.71 3.11 10.00
CA LYS A 42 -15.86 4.00 9.86
C LYS A 42 -16.50 3.90 8.48
N THR A 43 -15.69 3.89 7.41
CA THR A 43 -16.15 3.72 6.03
C THR A 43 -16.92 2.42 5.87
N ARG A 44 -16.40 1.32 6.42
CA ARG A 44 -17.01 -0.01 6.37
C ARG A 44 -18.33 -0.07 7.14
N VAL A 45 -18.41 0.54 8.31
CA VAL A 45 -19.62 0.56 9.16
C VAL A 45 -20.69 1.48 8.58
N ASN A 46 -20.32 2.70 8.23
CA ASN A 46 -21.27 3.74 7.79
C ASN A 46 -21.63 3.61 6.31
N LYS A 47 -20.88 2.80 5.52
CA LYS A 47 -21.01 2.69 4.04
C LYS A 47 -20.76 4.02 3.30
N THR A 48 -20.13 4.98 3.97
CA THR A 48 -19.77 6.30 3.45
C THR A 48 -18.26 6.47 3.48
N THR A 49 -17.73 7.24 2.54
CA THR A 49 -16.28 7.50 2.49
C THR A 49 -15.89 8.42 3.66
N GLU A 50 -15.05 7.92 4.54
CA GLU A 50 -14.52 8.66 5.69
C GLU A 50 -13.05 9.03 5.46
N LYS A 51 -12.70 10.27 5.74
CA LYS A 51 -11.32 10.74 5.63
C LYS A 51 -10.55 10.53 6.92
N PRO A 52 -9.24 10.19 6.87
CA PRO A 52 -8.42 10.02 8.07
C PRO A 52 -8.24 11.34 8.85
N TRP A 53 -8.25 12.49 8.14
CA TRP A 53 -8.29 13.85 8.69
C TRP A 53 -8.99 14.80 7.71
N ASN A 54 -9.52 15.91 8.19
CA ASN A 54 -10.45 16.76 7.44
C ASN A 54 -9.91 17.32 6.11
N TRP A 55 -8.60 17.56 6.03
CA TRP A 55 -7.93 18.10 4.83
C TRP A 55 -7.20 17.03 4.01
N ALA A 56 -7.43 15.74 4.30
CA ALA A 56 -6.81 14.66 3.54
C ALA A 56 -7.38 14.59 2.13
N ASP A 57 -6.49 14.49 1.13
CA ASP A 57 -6.85 14.13 -0.23
C ASP A 57 -6.80 12.62 -0.46
N ILE A 58 -6.21 11.89 0.48
CA ILE A 58 -6.18 10.43 0.55
C ILE A 58 -7.26 9.92 1.51
N TYR A 59 -7.93 8.84 1.11
CA TYR A 59 -8.94 8.16 1.93
C TYR A 59 -9.01 6.68 1.58
N PRO A 60 -9.48 5.81 2.50
CA PRO A 60 -9.59 4.39 2.25
C PRO A 60 -10.72 4.07 1.27
N VAL A 61 -10.45 3.17 0.33
CA VAL A 61 -11.43 2.59 -0.61
C VAL A 61 -11.62 1.10 -0.41
N GLY A 62 -10.72 0.43 0.32
CA GLY A 62 -10.78 -0.99 0.62
C GLY A 62 -9.72 -1.42 1.63
N HIS A 63 -9.72 -2.71 1.95
CA HIS A 63 -8.69 -3.37 2.74
C HIS A 63 -8.24 -4.64 2.04
N LEU A 64 -6.95 -4.73 1.73
CA LEU A 64 -6.32 -5.84 1.04
C LEU A 64 -5.63 -6.76 2.04
N SER A 65 -5.91 -8.07 1.95
CA SER A 65 -5.22 -9.09 2.74
C SER A 65 -4.74 -10.23 1.85
N VAL A 66 -3.48 -10.65 2.04
CA VAL A 66 -2.90 -11.85 1.43
C VAL A 66 -2.23 -12.66 2.54
N PRO A 67 -2.98 -13.57 3.21
CA PRO A 67 -2.52 -14.24 4.42
C PRO A 67 -1.25 -15.06 4.25
N SER A 68 -1.06 -15.72 3.09
CA SER A 68 0.11 -16.55 2.78
C SER A 68 1.43 -15.81 2.88
N VAL A 69 1.43 -14.51 2.60
CA VAL A 69 2.63 -13.65 2.62
C VAL A 69 2.55 -12.54 3.68
N GLY A 70 1.49 -12.52 4.51
CA GLY A 70 1.34 -11.59 5.62
C GLY A 70 1.03 -10.15 5.22
N ILE A 71 0.42 -9.92 4.04
CA ILE A 71 -0.08 -8.59 3.65
C ILE A 71 -1.44 -8.35 4.32
N SER A 72 -1.59 -7.18 4.95
CA SER A 72 -2.86 -6.69 5.51
C SER A 72 -2.77 -5.18 5.59
N ASN A 73 -3.39 -4.48 4.62
CA ASN A 73 -3.24 -3.03 4.47
C ASN A 73 -4.52 -2.38 3.97
N VAL A 74 -4.79 -1.18 4.46
CA VAL A 74 -5.81 -0.29 3.89
C VAL A 74 -5.38 0.11 2.47
N VAL A 75 -6.30 0.03 1.51
CA VAL A 75 -6.11 0.48 0.13
C VAL A 75 -6.61 1.92 0.01
N LEU A 76 -5.76 2.79 -0.50
CA LEU A 76 -6.04 4.21 -0.67
C LEU A 76 -6.63 4.51 -2.04
N ASN A 77 -7.32 5.64 -2.16
CA ASN A 77 -8.09 6.06 -3.34
C ASN A 77 -7.25 6.38 -4.59
N ASN A 78 -5.93 6.52 -4.47
CA ASN A 78 -5.06 6.87 -5.59
C ASN A 78 -3.62 6.38 -5.37
N ILE A 79 -2.79 6.50 -6.41
CA ILE A 79 -1.38 6.08 -6.44
C ILE A 79 -0.40 7.27 -6.43
N SER A 80 -0.79 8.43 -5.90
CA SER A 80 0.14 9.54 -5.73
C SER A 80 1.30 9.17 -4.80
N GLY A 81 2.42 9.86 -4.93
CA GLY A 81 3.57 9.63 -4.04
C GLY A 81 3.22 9.80 -2.55
N GLU A 82 2.27 10.70 -2.23
CA GLU A 82 1.76 10.85 -0.87
C GLU A 82 0.96 9.61 -0.44
N ALA A 83 0.02 9.13 -1.25
CA ALA A 83 -0.77 7.95 -0.94
C ALA A 83 0.12 6.72 -0.74
N LEU A 84 1.03 6.45 -1.68
CA LEU A 84 1.91 5.29 -1.64
C LEU A 84 2.91 5.30 -0.46
N ALA A 85 3.15 6.47 0.14
CA ALA A 85 3.93 6.55 1.39
C ALA A 85 3.18 5.99 2.60
N PHE A 86 1.84 5.95 2.56
CA PHE A 86 1.00 5.48 3.67
C PHE A 86 0.34 4.12 3.45
N GLY A 87 0.25 3.65 2.20
CA GLY A 87 -0.38 2.36 1.89
C GLY A 87 -0.35 2.03 0.41
N PRO A 88 -0.79 0.82 0.02
CA PRO A 88 -1.10 0.54 -1.37
C PRO A 88 -2.27 1.41 -1.84
N GLY A 89 -2.23 1.82 -3.11
CA GLY A 89 -3.21 2.70 -3.71
C GLY A 89 -3.95 2.07 -4.88
N HIS A 90 -5.20 2.41 -5.04
CA HIS A 90 -6.03 2.02 -6.19
C HIS A 90 -5.68 2.89 -7.41
N LEU A 91 -5.56 2.28 -8.57
CA LEU A 91 -5.36 2.98 -9.85
C LEU A 91 -6.70 3.51 -10.36
N SER A 92 -6.88 4.84 -10.33
CA SER A 92 -8.18 5.53 -10.42
C SER A 92 -8.99 5.30 -11.70
N ASN A 93 -8.37 4.83 -12.78
CA ASN A 93 -9.04 4.52 -14.06
C ASN A 93 -9.36 3.03 -14.24
N THR A 94 -9.35 2.25 -13.16
CA THR A 94 -9.73 0.83 -13.14
C THR A 94 -10.96 0.63 -12.26
N ALA A 95 -11.55 -0.58 -12.25
CA ALA A 95 -12.71 -0.88 -11.43
C ALA A 95 -12.45 -0.61 -9.94
N LEU A 96 -13.40 0.00 -9.24
CA LEU A 96 -13.28 0.25 -7.81
C LEU A 96 -13.44 -1.06 -7.01
N PRO A 97 -12.84 -1.17 -5.81
CA PRO A 97 -13.11 -2.29 -4.92
C PRO A 97 -14.60 -2.53 -4.72
N GLY A 98 -15.05 -3.73 -5.10
CA GLY A 98 -16.47 -4.12 -5.09
C GLY A 98 -17.23 -3.90 -6.39
N GLU A 99 -16.63 -3.38 -7.44
CA GLU A 99 -17.19 -3.29 -8.80
C GLU A 99 -16.66 -4.43 -9.66
N SER A 100 -17.38 -4.74 -10.76
CA SER A 100 -16.94 -5.72 -11.75
C SER A 100 -15.85 -5.16 -12.65
N GLY A 101 -14.94 -6.03 -13.10
CA GLY A 101 -13.81 -5.71 -13.96
C GLY A 101 -12.45 -5.88 -13.28
N ASN A 102 -11.43 -5.23 -13.81
CA ASN A 102 -10.06 -5.33 -13.30
C ASN A 102 -9.79 -4.26 -12.23
N ILE A 103 -9.69 -4.66 -10.97
CA ILE A 103 -9.32 -3.79 -9.85
C ILE A 103 -7.80 -3.76 -9.75
N VAL A 104 -7.17 -2.61 -10.01
CA VAL A 104 -5.71 -2.50 -9.97
C VAL A 104 -5.24 -1.77 -8.72
N ILE A 105 -4.35 -2.40 -7.96
CA ILE A 105 -3.77 -1.87 -6.73
C ILE A 105 -2.25 -1.85 -6.86
N ALA A 106 -1.64 -0.68 -6.70
CA ALA A 106 -0.20 -0.50 -6.74
C ALA A 106 0.38 -0.25 -5.34
N GLY A 107 1.61 -0.68 -5.12
CA GLY A 107 2.32 -0.46 -3.86
C GLY A 107 3.84 -0.51 -4.03
N HIS A 108 4.56 0.10 -3.09
CA HIS A 108 6.02 0.09 -3.12
C HIS A 108 6.59 -1.31 -2.83
N ARG A 109 7.59 -1.74 -3.63
CA ARG A 109 8.28 -3.04 -3.52
C ARG A 109 9.12 -3.22 -2.26
N ASP A 110 9.54 -2.12 -1.67
CA ASP A 110 10.44 -2.11 -0.50
C ASP A 110 9.68 -1.95 0.82
N SER A 111 8.37 -1.74 0.77
CA SER A 111 7.49 -1.60 1.92
C SER A 111 6.26 -2.53 1.84
N PHE A 112 5.09 -1.99 1.51
CA PHE A 112 3.80 -2.70 1.58
C PHE A 112 3.71 -3.94 0.68
N PHE A 113 4.35 -3.92 -0.50
CA PHE A 113 4.33 -5.03 -1.45
C PHE A 113 5.66 -5.82 -1.50
N ARG A 114 6.57 -5.57 -0.57
CA ARG A 114 7.77 -6.40 -0.42
C ARG A 114 7.45 -7.89 -0.23
N PRO A 115 6.42 -8.30 0.55
CA PRO A 115 6.09 -9.70 0.72
C PRO A 115 5.62 -10.40 -0.54
N LEU A 116 5.17 -9.68 -1.59
CA LEU A 116 4.74 -10.27 -2.87
C LEU A 116 5.83 -11.10 -3.56
N LYS A 117 7.11 -10.90 -3.23
CA LYS A 117 8.19 -11.74 -3.73
C LYS A 117 8.04 -13.24 -3.40
N GLU A 118 7.26 -13.58 -2.39
CA GLU A 118 7.02 -14.96 -1.92
C GLU A 118 5.64 -15.52 -2.34
N ILE A 119 4.81 -14.71 -3.03
CA ILE A 119 3.47 -15.11 -3.45
C ILE A 119 3.54 -16.23 -4.49
N LYS A 120 2.52 -17.11 -4.50
CA LYS A 120 2.43 -18.24 -5.40
C LYS A 120 1.07 -18.30 -6.09
N ALA A 121 1.02 -18.91 -7.26
CA ALA A 121 -0.24 -19.28 -7.90
C ALA A 121 -1.04 -20.19 -6.94
N GLY A 122 -2.35 -19.93 -6.82
CA GLY A 122 -3.24 -20.57 -5.88
C GLY A 122 -3.34 -19.87 -4.52
N ASP A 123 -2.52 -18.85 -4.24
CA ASP A 123 -2.66 -18.05 -3.01
C ASP A 123 -3.96 -17.25 -3.03
N LEU A 124 -4.55 -17.08 -1.85
CA LEU A 124 -5.81 -16.36 -1.66
C LEU A 124 -5.55 -14.87 -1.41
N ILE A 125 -6.21 -14.02 -2.17
CA ILE A 125 -6.31 -12.58 -1.94
C ILE A 125 -7.72 -12.26 -1.45
N LYS A 126 -7.83 -11.57 -0.32
CA LYS A 126 -9.09 -11.04 0.21
C LYS A 126 -9.10 -9.54 0.01
N LEU A 127 -10.15 -9.02 -0.63
CA LEU A 127 -10.41 -7.60 -0.77
C LEU A 127 -11.73 -7.24 -0.09
N GLU A 128 -11.67 -6.39 0.90
CA GLU A 128 -12.85 -5.82 1.54
C GLU A 128 -13.12 -4.43 0.94
N SER A 129 -14.31 -4.23 0.43
CA SER A 129 -14.83 -2.93 0.03
C SER A 129 -15.82 -2.41 1.08
N LYS A 130 -16.30 -1.18 0.94
CA LYS A 130 -17.38 -0.67 1.79
C LYS A 130 -18.70 -1.43 1.66
N LEU A 131 -18.89 -2.19 0.56
CA LEU A 131 -20.15 -2.89 0.25
C LEU A 131 -20.06 -4.39 0.52
N LYS A 132 -18.98 -5.04 0.11
CA LYS A 132 -18.80 -6.50 0.14
C LYS A 132 -17.35 -6.90 0.41
N THR A 133 -17.19 -8.17 0.75
CA THR A 133 -15.89 -8.83 0.84
C THR A 133 -15.80 -9.83 -0.29
N GLU A 134 -14.70 -9.83 -1.01
CA GLU A 134 -14.45 -10.68 -2.16
C GLU A 134 -13.14 -11.44 -1.97
N TYR A 135 -13.10 -12.64 -2.54
CA TYR A 135 -11.94 -13.52 -2.50
C TYR A 135 -11.48 -13.81 -3.92
N TYR A 136 -10.18 -13.76 -4.13
CA TYR A 136 -9.56 -13.98 -5.43
C TYR A 136 -8.48 -15.04 -5.32
N ASN A 137 -8.38 -15.90 -6.31
CA ASN A 137 -7.32 -16.91 -6.44
C ASN A 137 -6.23 -16.42 -7.37
N VAL A 138 -4.97 -16.40 -6.94
CA VAL A 138 -3.83 -16.00 -7.77
C VAL A 138 -3.66 -16.98 -8.92
N ILE A 139 -3.79 -16.47 -10.15
CA ILE A 139 -3.67 -17.25 -11.38
C ILE A 139 -2.39 -16.96 -12.15
N GLU A 140 -1.84 -15.76 -12.03
CA GLU A 140 -0.68 -15.35 -12.82
C GLU A 140 0.27 -14.44 -12.03
N ILE A 141 1.56 -14.71 -12.19
CA ILE A 141 2.65 -13.94 -11.55
C ILE A 141 3.74 -13.76 -12.58
N VAL A 142 3.99 -12.50 -13.01
CA VAL A 142 4.91 -12.23 -14.10
C VAL A 142 5.62 -10.87 -13.91
N PRO A 143 6.93 -10.80 -14.14
CA PRO A 143 7.59 -9.53 -14.37
C PRO A 143 7.28 -9.04 -15.80
N THR A 144 7.01 -7.73 -15.95
CA THR A 144 6.72 -7.11 -17.24
C THR A 144 7.34 -5.72 -17.31
N ASN A 145 7.42 -5.14 -18.50
CA ASN A 145 7.88 -3.76 -18.66
C ASN A 145 6.86 -2.77 -18.08
N ALA A 146 7.34 -1.64 -17.57
CA ALA A 146 6.49 -0.62 -16.95
C ALA A 146 5.47 0.00 -17.92
N ASP A 147 5.75 -0.03 -19.23
CA ASP A 147 4.90 0.54 -20.28
C ASP A 147 3.84 -0.44 -20.80
N ASP A 148 3.81 -1.68 -20.27
CA ASP A 148 2.83 -2.69 -20.65
C ASP A 148 1.46 -2.40 -20.00
N ILE A 149 0.56 -1.79 -20.77
CA ILE A 149 -0.77 -1.38 -20.34
C ILE A 149 -1.77 -2.54 -20.23
N PHE A 150 -1.47 -3.72 -20.78
CA PHE A 150 -2.36 -4.90 -20.75
C PHE A 150 -2.87 -5.22 -19.34
N TRP A 151 -2.03 -5.02 -18.33
CA TRP A 151 -2.33 -5.37 -16.94
C TRP A 151 -3.26 -4.38 -16.24
N VAL A 152 -3.43 -3.18 -16.81
CA VAL A 152 -4.27 -2.12 -16.24
C VAL A 152 -5.54 -1.85 -17.06
N GLU A 153 -5.70 -2.50 -18.19
CA GLU A 153 -6.90 -2.43 -18.99
C GLU A 153 -8.10 -3.04 -18.26
N ASN A 154 -9.27 -2.47 -18.51
CA ASN A 154 -10.52 -3.05 -18.01
C ASN A 154 -10.86 -4.33 -18.77
N THR A 155 -11.51 -5.27 -18.08
CA THR A 155 -11.88 -6.59 -18.62
C THR A 155 -13.32 -6.89 -18.27
N ASP A 156 -13.94 -7.80 -19.05
CA ASP A 156 -15.28 -8.32 -18.73
C ASP A 156 -15.23 -9.37 -17.60
N GLN A 157 -14.05 -9.82 -17.23
CA GLN A 157 -13.83 -10.76 -16.12
C GLN A 157 -13.39 -10.00 -14.88
N ASP A 158 -13.79 -10.50 -13.73
CA ASP A 158 -13.50 -9.89 -12.43
C ASP A 158 -12.12 -10.32 -11.92
N TYR A 159 -11.16 -9.40 -12.05
CA TYR A 159 -9.78 -9.59 -11.59
C TYR A 159 -9.39 -8.59 -10.52
N ILE A 160 -8.45 -9.00 -9.70
CA ILE A 160 -7.59 -8.09 -8.95
C ILE A 160 -6.16 -8.21 -9.46
N THR A 161 -5.54 -7.07 -9.78
CA THR A 161 -4.15 -6.99 -10.26
C THR A 161 -3.33 -6.17 -9.27
N LEU A 162 -2.35 -6.82 -8.62
CA LEU A 162 -1.40 -6.15 -7.74
C LEU A 162 -0.13 -5.83 -8.50
N ILE A 163 0.33 -4.57 -8.42
CA ILE A 163 1.48 -4.06 -9.17
C ILE A 163 2.51 -3.47 -8.24
N THR A 164 3.76 -3.88 -8.40
CA THR A 164 4.90 -3.24 -7.73
C THR A 164 6.12 -3.14 -8.66
N CYS A 165 7.13 -2.36 -8.27
CA CYS A 165 8.38 -2.27 -9.01
C CYS A 165 9.17 -3.58 -8.95
N TYR A 166 9.91 -3.90 -10.01
CA TYR A 166 10.78 -5.07 -10.11
C TYR A 166 12.16 -4.68 -10.69
N PRO A 167 13.27 -5.33 -10.28
CA PRO A 167 13.42 -6.42 -9.30
C PRO A 167 13.31 -5.97 -7.83
N PHE A 168 12.94 -6.89 -6.93
CA PHE A 168 12.75 -6.60 -5.49
C PHE A 168 14.01 -6.14 -4.75
N ASN A 169 15.18 -6.56 -5.17
CA ASN A 169 16.45 -6.21 -4.53
C ASN A 169 17.21 -5.05 -5.21
N TYR A 170 16.56 -4.36 -6.15
CA TYR A 170 17.17 -3.24 -6.86
C TYR A 170 16.94 -1.92 -6.13
N ILE A 171 17.99 -1.10 -6.03
CA ILE A 171 17.93 0.25 -5.46
C ILE A 171 17.94 1.26 -6.60
N GLY A 172 16.88 2.03 -6.74
CA GLY A 172 16.72 3.05 -7.78
C GLY A 172 15.41 2.93 -8.55
N ALA A 173 15.29 3.73 -9.63
CA ALA A 173 14.15 3.66 -10.54
C ALA A 173 14.17 2.32 -11.29
N ALA A 174 13.05 1.59 -11.23
CA ALA A 174 12.91 0.29 -11.86
C ALA A 174 12.18 0.43 -13.21
N GLU A 175 12.70 -0.23 -14.24
CA GLU A 175 12.11 -0.27 -15.59
C GLU A 175 10.96 -1.28 -15.67
N ASP A 176 11.00 -2.32 -14.81
CA ASP A 176 10.02 -3.40 -14.82
C ASP A 176 9.03 -3.29 -13.66
N ARG A 177 7.92 -4.00 -13.82
CA ARG A 177 6.87 -4.21 -12.80
C ARG A 177 6.72 -5.70 -12.52
N PHE A 178 6.41 -6.01 -11.26
CA PHE A 178 5.98 -7.33 -10.84
C PHE A 178 4.48 -7.32 -10.72
N ILE A 179 3.86 -8.17 -11.50
CA ILE A 179 2.40 -8.30 -11.61
C ILE A 179 1.96 -9.56 -10.89
N VAL A 180 0.90 -9.44 -10.10
CA VAL A 180 0.15 -10.56 -9.55
C VAL A 180 -1.30 -10.38 -9.96
N ARG A 181 -1.82 -11.26 -10.81
CA ARG A 181 -3.24 -11.27 -11.21
C ARG A 181 -3.96 -12.42 -10.53
N ALA A 182 -5.10 -12.12 -9.97
CA ALA A 182 -5.97 -13.10 -9.35
C ALA A 182 -7.41 -12.95 -9.85
N GLU A 183 -8.12 -14.08 -9.98
CA GLU A 183 -9.49 -14.16 -10.47
C GLU A 183 -10.45 -14.30 -9.30
N LEU A 184 -11.61 -13.65 -9.39
CA LEU A 184 -12.67 -13.74 -8.38
C LEU A 184 -13.11 -15.19 -8.19
N ILE A 185 -13.23 -15.62 -6.94
CA ILE A 185 -13.79 -16.92 -6.57
C ILE A 185 -15.28 -16.73 -6.26
N ASP A 186 -16.13 -17.50 -6.92
CA ASP A 186 -17.59 -17.56 -6.68
C ASP A 186 -17.94 -18.09 -5.27
#